data_156fb1bdcd2e9279562c854d6593ec14
#
_entry.id   156fb1bdcd2e9279562c854d6593ec14
#
_cell.length_a   1.000
_cell.length_b   1.000
_cell.length_c   1.000
_cell.angle_alpha   90.00
_cell.angle_beta   90.00
_cell.angle_gamma   90.00
#
_symmetry.space_group_name_H-M   'P 1'
#
loop_
_entity.id
_entity.type
_entity.pdbx_description
1 polymer ?
#
loop_
_entity_poly.entity_id
_entity_poly.type
_entity_poly.pdbx_seq_one_letter_code
_entity_poly.pdbx_strand_id
1 'polypeptide(L)'
;MSSHYLRIFQQPKSAILLILGFASGLPLALTSGTLQAWMTVENIDLKTIGFFSLVGQAYVFKFLWSPVMDRYTPPFLGRRRGWLVMTQVLLLLAIAAMGFLEPTTQLRWMAALAVVIAFCSASQDIVFDAWKTDVLPAEERGAGAAISVLGYRLGMLVSGGLALWLADRYLGWQGMYWLMAALLIPCIIATLFAPEPSDVIPVPRSLEQAVAEPLRDFFGRNNAWLILLLIVLYKLGDAFAMSLTTTFLIRGVGFDAGEVGVVNKTLGLFATIVGALYGGVLMQRLTLFRALLIFGILQGASNAGYWLLSITDKHMISMAAAVFFENLCGGMGTAAFVALLMTLCNKSFSATQFALLSALSAVGRVYVGPIAGWFVEAHGWPTFYLFSVVAAVPGILLLLVCRQTLEYTQRTEHFIPRTEYHRAYRFALRLLMMGCVALALWLIVLIINASTPLALPFEALLLDAGALLAIVGILTGGLLDFMALRKTQLT
;
A
#
# COMPACT_ATOMS: atom_id res chain seq x y z
N MET A 1 18.81 -29.01 -8.77
CA MET A 1 17.56 -28.24 -9.02
C MET A 1 17.31 -27.08 -8.05
N SER A 2 17.88 -27.07 -6.84
CA SER A 2 17.67 -25.99 -5.85
C SER A 2 18.35 -24.66 -6.17
N SER A 3 19.45 -24.64 -6.94
CA SER A 3 20.24 -23.43 -7.19
C SER A 3 19.57 -22.43 -8.15
N HIS A 4 18.69 -22.88 -9.05
CA HIS A 4 18.06 -22.02 -10.04
C HIS A 4 17.04 -21.06 -9.42
N TYR A 5 16.28 -21.50 -8.41
CA TYR A 5 15.23 -20.70 -7.76
C TYR A 5 15.76 -19.61 -6.82
N LEU A 6 16.99 -19.79 -6.30
CA LEU A 6 17.63 -18.77 -5.47
C LEU A 6 18.47 -17.78 -6.27
N ARG A 7 18.65 -18.04 -7.57
CA ARG A 7 19.53 -17.24 -8.43
C ARG A 7 19.10 -15.77 -8.55
N ILE A 8 17.80 -15.51 -8.50
CA ILE A 8 17.30 -14.13 -8.52
C ILE A 8 17.77 -13.32 -7.33
N PHE A 9 17.83 -13.93 -6.12
CA PHE A 9 18.28 -13.25 -4.92
C PHE A 9 19.77 -12.91 -4.92
N GLN A 10 20.54 -13.51 -5.84
CA GLN A 10 21.98 -13.28 -6.00
C GLN A 10 22.31 -12.28 -7.12
N GLN A 11 21.32 -11.81 -7.87
CA GLN A 11 21.53 -10.86 -8.95
C GLN A 11 21.73 -9.44 -8.40
N PRO A 12 22.59 -8.59 -9.04
CA PRO A 12 22.79 -7.20 -8.61
C PRO A 12 21.50 -6.39 -8.55
N LYS A 13 20.54 -6.66 -9.46
CA LYS A 13 19.22 -6.00 -9.46
C LYS A 13 18.42 -6.26 -8.19
N SER A 14 18.61 -7.40 -7.53
CA SER A 14 17.93 -7.73 -6.28
C SER A 14 18.47 -6.93 -5.11
N ALA A 15 19.77 -6.66 -5.07
CA ALA A 15 20.34 -5.74 -4.10
C ALA A 15 19.80 -4.32 -4.29
N ILE A 16 19.67 -3.86 -5.53
CA ILE A 16 19.06 -2.57 -5.85
C ILE A 16 17.59 -2.54 -5.41
N LEU A 17 16.79 -3.58 -5.70
CA LEU A 17 15.40 -3.70 -5.25
C LEU A 17 15.27 -3.62 -3.72
N LEU A 18 16.17 -4.27 -2.99
CA LEU A 18 16.21 -4.24 -1.53
C LEU A 18 16.50 -2.82 -1.02
N ILE A 19 17.53 -2.18 -1.57
CA ILE A 19 17.97 -0.84 -1.16
C ILE A 19 16.91 0.22 -1.52
N LEU A 20 16.31 0.15 -2.71
CA LEU A 20 15.24 1.06 -3.10
C LEU A 20 13.96 0.80 -2.30
N GLY A 21 13.67 -0.45 -1.96
CA GLY A 21 12.59 -0.79 -1.03
C GLY A 21 12.83 -0.18 0.36
N PHE A 22 14.07 -0.25 0.85
CA PHE A 22 14.46 0.40 2.12
C PHE A 22 14.25 1.92 2.05
N ALA A 23 14.71 2.57 0.98
CA ALA A 23 14.52 4.00 0.77
C ALA A 23 13.03 4.40 0.74
N SER A 24 12.16 3.54 0.18
CA SER A 24 10.72 3.74 0.12
C SER A 24 10.06 3.62 1.50
N GLY A 25 10.50 2.67 2.35
CA GLY A 25 9.94 2.46 3.69
C GLY A 25 10.42 3.44 4.76
N LEU A 26 11.62 4.04 4.57
CA LEU A 26 12.29 4.86 5.59
C LEU A 26 11.51 6.14 5.97
N PRO A 27 10.94 6.96 5.05
CA PRO A 27 10.32 8.22 5.42
C PRO A 27 8.96 8.07 6.13
N LEU A 28 8.27 6.94 5.93
CA LEU A 28 6.91 6.76 6.44
C LEU A 28 6.81 6.88 7.96
N ALA A 29 7.69 6.19 8.70
CA ALA A 29 7.68 6.28 10.15
C ALA A 29 8.15 7.64 10.65
N LEU A 30 9.09 8.30 9.94
CA LEU A 30 9.63 9.62 10.30
C LEU A 30 8.57 10.74 10.23
N THR A 31 7.53 10.57 9.42
CA THR A 31 6.40 11.53 9.31
C THR A 31 5.17 11.09 10.09
N SER A 32 5.19 9.90 10.71
CA SER A 32 4.08 9.35 11.48
C SER A 32 4.52 9.00 12.91
N GLY A 33 4.71 7.75 13.23
CA GLY A 33 4.96 7.29 14.59
C GLY A 33 6.19 7.91 15.27
N THR A 34 7.30 8.10 14.56
CA THR A 34 8.52 8.69 15.10
C THR A 34 8.33 10.18 15.39
N LEU A 35 7.69 10.93 14.48
CA LEU A 35 7.38 12.34 14.68
C LEU A 35 6.37 12.52 15.83
N GLN A 36 5.35 11.66 15.89
CA GLN A 36 4.38 11.69 16.99
C GLN A 36 5.03 11.41 18.35
N ALA A 37 5.99 10.48 18.40
CA ALA A 37 6.75 10.21 19.62
C ALA A 37 7.57 11.44 20.07
N TRP A 38 8.25 12.11 19.14
CA TRP A 38 8.96 13.36 19.45
C TRP A 38 8.02 14.42 20.00
N MET A 39 6.92 14.71 19.30
CA MET A 39 5.93 15.69 19.77
C MET A 39 5.33 15.32 21.13
N THR A 40 5.13 14.03 21.41
CA THR A 40 4.61 13.55 22.69
C THR A 40 5.61 13.78 23.82
N VAL A 41 6.90 13.54 23.60
CA VAL A 41 7.95 13.80 24.59
C VAL A 41 8.06 15.30 24.90
N GLU A 42 7.87 16.16 23.88
CA GLU A 42 7.86 17.62 24.04
C GLU A 42 6.52 18.18 24.55
N ASN A 43 5.62 17.32 25.01
CA ASN A 43 4.32 17.70 25.59
C ASN A 43 3.41 18.53 24.65
N ILE A 44 3.49 18.31 23.34
CA ILE A 44 2.59 18.92 22.37
C ILE A 44 1.18 18.33 22.59
N ASP A 45 0.15 19.16 22.45
CA ASP A 45 -1.24 18.77 22.71
C ASP A 45 -1.72 17.68 21.73
N LEU A 46 -2.61 16.80 22.22
CA LEU A 46 -3.09 15.62 21.48
C LEU A 46 -3.86 15.99 20.20
N LYS A 47 -4.54 17.15 20.16
CA LYS A 47 -5.25 17.59 18.96
C LYS A 47 -4.25 17.89 17.85
N THR A 48 -3.18 18.61 18.16
CA THR A 48 -2.11 18.93 17.23
C THR A 48 -1.41 17.66 16.73
N ILE A 49 -1.08 16.72 17.62
CA ILE A 49 -0.51 15.42 17.22
C ILE A 49 -1.48 14.68 16.30
N GLY A 50 -2.77 14.72 16.59
CA GLY A 50 -3.82 14.15 15.75
C GLY A 50 -3.84 14.73 14.33
N PHE A 51 -3.67 16.05 14.18
CA PHE A 51 -3.59 16.70 12.87
C PHE A 51 -2.41 16.20 12.02
N PHE A 52 -1.28 15.87 12.64
CA PHE A 52 -0.13 15.34 11.90
C PHE A 52 -0.40 13.96 11.27
N SER A 53 -1.42 13.22 11.71
CA SER A 53 -1.83 11.98 11.05
C SER A 53 -2.32 12.22 9.61
N LEU A 54 -2.83 13.43 9.30
CA LEU A 54 -3.29 13.82 7.97
C LEU A 54 -2.16 13.87 6.94
N VAL A 55 -0.91 14.01 7.37
CA VAL A 55 0.27 13.95 6.49
C VAL A 55 0.31 12.64 5.70
N GLY A 56 -0.20 11.54 6.29
CA GLY A 56 -0.30 10.23 5.64
C GLY A 56 -1.24 10.19 4.43
N GLN A 57 -2.13 11.18 4.25
CA GLN A 57 -3.04 11.24 3.10
C GLN A 57 -2.30 11.36 1.75
N ALA A 58 -1.09 11.92 1.72
CA ALA A 58 -0.29 11.97 0.51
C ALA A 58 -0.09 10.58 -0.12
N TYR A 59 0.06 9.52 0.68
CA TYR A 59 0.24 8.15 0.19
C TYR A 59 -1.03 7.56 -0.42
N VAL A 60 -2.21 7.98 0.06
CA VAL A 60 -3.51 7.53 -0.47
C VAL A 60 -3.81 8.22 -1.80
N PHE A 61 -3.54 9.53 -1.89
CA PHE A 61 -3.88 10.34 -3.05
C PHE A 61 -2.77 10.46 -4.09
N LYS A 62 -1.67 9.71 -3.94
CA LYS A 62 -0.51 9.74 -4.85
C LYS A 62 -0.88 9.53 -6.33
N PHE A 63 -1.97 8.87 -6.64
CA PHE A 63 -2.45 8.66 -8.00
C PHE A 63 -2.83 9.97 -8.72
N LEU A 64 -3.15 11.06 -7.99
CA LEU A 64 -3.52 12.34 -8.59
C LEU A 64 -2.37 13.00 -9.37
N TRP A 65 -1.14 12.83 -8.89
CA TRP A 65 0.04 13.42 -9.55
C TRP A 65 0.95 12.38 -10.24
N SER A 66 0.65 11.10 -10.12
CA SER A 66 1.41 10.05 -10.81
C SER A 66 1.46 10.21 -12.34
N PRO A 67 0.45 10.78 -13.05
CA PRO A 67 0.54 11.05 -14.48
C PRO A 67 1.67 12.01 -14.87
N VAL A 68 2.05 12.91 -13.96
CA VAL A 68 3.18 13.84 -14.16
C VAL A 68 4.49 13.03 -14.32
N MET A 69 4.66 11.97 -13.53
CA MET A 69 5.85 11.12 -13.53
C MET A 69 5.91 10.15 -14.71
N ASP A 70 4.77 9.82 -15.30
CA ASP A 70 4.72 9.09 -16.56
C ASP A 70 4.96 10.01 -17.77
N ARG A 71 4.54 11.29 -17.69
CA ARG A 71 4.63 12.25 -18.79
C ARG A 71 5.98 12.94 -18.89
N TYR A 72 6.54 13.38 -17.77
CA TYR A 72 7.78 14.16 -17.77
C TYR A 72 8.98 13.29 -17.47
N THR A 73 10.00 13.43 -18.34
CA THR A 73 11.31 12.79 -18.14
C THR A 73 12.28 13.86 -17.66
N PRO A 74 12.90 13.69 -16.48
CA PRO A 74 13.97 14.57 -16.05
C PRO A 74 15.10 14.63 -17.08
N PRO A 75 15.82 15.76 -17.23
CA PRO A 75 16.85 15.93 -18.26
C PRO A 75 18.12 15.11 -18.03
N PHE A 76 18.16 14.33 -16.95
CA PHE A 76 19.29 13.48 -16.55
C PHE A 76 18.82 12.08 -16.16
N LEU A 77 19.65 11.07 -16.37
CA LEU A 77 19.51 9.69 -15.90
C LEU A 77 18.26 8.92 -16.41
N GLY A 78 17.52 9.44 -17.38
CA GLY A 78 16.30 8.80 -17.89
C GLY A 78 15.06 9.02 -17.03
N ARG A 79 13.93 8.39 -17.42
CA ARG A 79 12.61 8.66 -16.81
C ARG A 79 12.53 8.16 -15.38
N ARG A 80 12.88 6.91 -15.12
CA ARG A 80 12.68 6.30 -13.78
C ARG A 80 13.79 6.70 -12.82
N ARG A 81 15.04 6.54 -13.20
CA ARG A 81 16.17 6.90 -12.33
C ARG A 81 16.22 8.40 -12.03
N GLY A 82 15.94 9.26 -13.02
CA GLY A 82 15.94 10.71 -12.83
C GLY A 82 14.93 11.15 -11.77
N TRP A 83 13.70 10.65 -11.83
CA TRP A 83 12.69 10.92 -10.81
C TRP A 83 13.07 10.34 -9.43
N LEU A 84 13.61 9.09 -9.37
CA LEU A 84 14.05 8.48 -8.12
C LEU A 84 15.14 9.31 -7.45
N VAL A 85 16.19 9.69 -8.17
CA VAL A 85 17.28 10.52 -7.61
C VAL A 85 16.75 11.87 -7.14
N MET A 86 15.90 12.53 -7.93
CA MET A 86 15.34 13.82 -7.56
C MET A 86 14.50 13.74 -6.28
N THR A 87 13.62 12.76 -6.18
CA THR A 87 12.79 12.56 -4.97
C THR A 87 13.63 12.16 -3.76
N GLN A 88 14.64 11.32 -3.92
CA GLN A 88 15.55 10.91 -2.84
C GLN A 88 16.41 12.08 -2.34
N VAL A 89 16.90 12.94 -3.23
CA VAL A 89 17.65 14.14 -2.83
C VAL A 89 16.75 15.12 -2.09
N LEU A 90 15.53 15.36 -2.57
CA LEU A 90 14.56 16.19 -1.87
C LEU A 90 14.19 15.62 -0.50
N LEU A 91 14.02 14.29 -0.39
CA LEU A 91 13.79 13.61 0.89
C LEU A 91 14.96 13.78 1.85
N LEU A 92 16.19 13.57 1.37
CA LEU A 92 17.39 13.76 2.16
C LEU A 92 17.44 15.18 2.74
N LEU A 93 17.23 16.19 1.90
CA LEU A 93 17.25 17.60 2.32
C LEU A 93 16.11 17.93 3.30
N ALA A 94 14.90 17.44 3.04
CA ALA A 94 13.74 17.71 3.88
C ALA A 94 13.83 16.97 5.24
N ILE A 95 14.31 15.73 5.27
CA ILE A 95 14.52 14.99 6.53
C ILE A 95 15.68 15.62 7.33
N ALA A 96 16.77 16.04 6.67
CA ALA A 96 17.85 16.76 7.34
C ALA A 96 17.36 18.11 7.89
N ALA A 97 16.55 18.85 7.14
CA ALA A 97 15.95 20.10 7.60
C ALA A 97 15.02 19.91 8.81
N MET A 98 14.30 18.77 8.93
CA MET A 98 13.51 18.44 10.11
C MET A 98 14.39 18.40 11.38
N GLY A 99 15.63 17.93 11.27
CA GLY A 99 16.57 17.88 12.38
C GLY A 99 17.06 19.25 12.89
N PHE A 100 16.74 20.37 12.22
CA PHE A 100 17.04 21.72 12.70
C PHE A 100 15.86 22.38 13.41
N LEU A 101 14.70 21.73 13.47
CA LEU A 101 13.49 22.30 14.04
C LEU A 101 13.24 21.77 15.46
N GLU A 102 12.47 22.57 16.21
CA GLU A 102 12.00 22.22 17.56
C GLU A 102 10.47 22.23 17.60
N PRO A 103 9.82 21.17 18.11
CA PRO A 103 8.36 21.07 18.16
C PRO A 103 7.68 22.19 18.95
N THR A 104 8.33 22.64 20.03
CA THR A 104 7.77 23.64 20.93
C THR A 104 7.69 25.05 20.35
N THR A 105 8.62 25.41 19.46
CA THR A 105 8.74 26.77 18.91
C THR A 105 8.42 26.87 17.43
N GLN A 106 8.60 25.79 16.66
CA GLN A 106 8.58 25.81 15.20
C GLN A 106 7.59 24.80 14.59
N LEU A 107 6.52 24.50 15.30
CA LEU A 107 5.53 23.50 14.94
C LEU A 107 4.96 23.63 13.52
N ARG A 108 4.71 24.90 13.06
CA ARG A 108 4.22 25.17 11.70
C ARG A 108 5.20 24.74 10.62
N TRP A 109 6.49 24.97 10.83
CA TRP A 109 7.54 24.57 9.90
C TRP A 109 7.72 23.05 9.90
N MET A 110 7.59 22.42 11.07
CA MET A 110 7.59 20.95 11.16
C MET A 110 6.42 20.33 10.40
N ALA A 111 5.22 20.91 10.51
CA ALA A 111 4.06 20.46 9.75
C ALA A 111 4.28 20.61 8.23
N ALA A 112 4.81 21.76 7.79
CA ALA A 112 5.12 21.99 6.38
C ALA A 112 6.17 21.00 5.85
N LEU A 113 7.25 20.76 6.59
CA LEU A 113 8.27 19.77 6.22
C LEU A 113 7.72 18.35 6.24
N ALA A 114 6.89 17.98 7.20
CA ALA A 114 6.26 16.67 7.24
C ALA A 114 5.41 16.41 5.99
N VAL A 115 4.65 17.42 5.52
CA VAL A 115 3.89 17.35 4.26
C VAL A 115 4.83 17.21 3.07
N VAL A 116 5.93 17.97 3.01
CA VAL A 116 6.93 17.88 1.94
C VAL A 116 7.57 16.49 1.92
N ILE A 117 7.99 15.96 3.09
CA ILE A 117 8.56 14.62 3.21
C ILE A 117 7.56 13.56 2.73
N ALA A 118 6.31 13.63 3.18
CA ALA A 118 5.28 12.66 2.78
C ALA A 118 4.97 12.74 1.28
N PHE A 119 4.90 13.95 0.69
CA PHE A 119 4.71 14.15 -0.74
C PHE A 119 5.88 13.59 -1.56
N CYS A 120 7.13 13.89 -1.17
CA CYS A 120 8.33 13.38 -1.84
C CYS A 120 8.43 11.86 -1.69
N SER A 121 8.11 11.31 -0.52
CA SER A 121 8.10 9.87 -0.28
C SER A 121 7.02 9.16 -1.10
N ALA A 122 5.79 9.67 -1.12
CA ALA A 122 4.74 9.13 -1.97
C ALA A 122 5.10 9.22 -3.46
N SER A 123 5.81 10.28 -3.86
CA SER A 123 6.34 10.44 -5.21
C SER A 123 7.44 9.45 -5.53
N GLN A 124 8.36 9.20 -4.59
CA GLN A 124 9.36 8.14 -4.71
C GLN A 124 8.72 6.76 -4.86
N ASP A 125 7.66 6.47 -4.06
CA ASP A 125 6.92 5.21 -4.15
C ASP A 125 6.31 5.00 -5.53
N ILE A 126 5.69 6.04 -6.13
CA ILE A 126 5.13 5.98 -7.48
C ILE A 126 6.20 5.52 -8.47
N VAL A 127 7.35 6.16 -8.45
CA VAL A 127 8.43 5.90 -9.42
C VAL A 127 9.10 4.57 -9.17
N PHE A 128 9.32 4.20 -7.90
CA PHE A 128 9.88 2.90 -7.53
C PHE A 128 8.95 1.74 -7.94
N ASP A 129 7.65 1.88 -7.69
CA ASP A 129 6.64 0.89 -8.09
C ASP A 129 6.59 0.73 -9.62
N ALA A 130 6.71 1.84 -10.36
CA ALA A 130 6.79 1.82 -11.81
C ALA A 130 8.10 1.20 -12.30
N TRP A 131 9.24 1.60 -11.73
CA TRP A 131 10.56 1.06 -12.10
C TRP A 131 10.63 -0.45 -11.93
N LYS A 132 10.19 -0.99 -10.79
CA LYS A 132 10.18 -2.44 -10.58
C LYS A 132 9.22 -3.18 -11.54
N THR A 133 8.11 -2.54 -11.91
CA THR A 133 7.17 -3.07 -12.90
C THR A 133 7.79 -3.13 -14.31
N ASP A 134 8.56 -2.08 -14.67
CA ASP A 134 9.18 -1.94 -15.99
C ASP A 134 10.43 -2.85 -16.15
N VAL A 135 11.19 -3.07 -15.07
CA VAL A 135 12.48 -3.82 -15.09
C VAL A 135 12.29 -5.32 -14.86
N LEU A 136 11.24 -5.74 -14.15
CA LEU A 136 11.05 -7.14 -13.79
C LEU A 136 10.22 -7.89 -14.85
N PRO A 137 10.77 -8.95 -15.47
CA PRO A 137 9.98 -9.86 -16.29
C PRO A 137 8.94 -10.62 -15.45
N ALA A 138 7.92 -11.17 -16.11
CA ALA A 138 6.77 -11.79 -15.45
C ALA A 138 7.16 -12.87 -14.43
N GLU A 139 8.17 -13.69 -14.78
CA GLU A 139 8.65 -14.79 -13.93
C GLU A 139 9.34 -14.32 -12.65
N GLU A 140 9.92 -13.12 -12.67
CA GLU A 140 10.67 -12.55 -11.55
C GLU A 140 9.85 -11.63 -10.66
N ARG A 141 8.63 -11.23 -11.07
CA ARG A 141 7.77 -10.27 -10.31
C ARG A 141 7.47 -10.73 -8.88
N GLY A 142 7.23 -12.03 -8.69
CA GLY A 142 6.95 -12.57 -7.36
C GLY A 142 8.12 -12.43 -6.39
N ALA A 143 9.31 -12.83 -6.81
CA ALA A 143 10.52 -12.71 -6.00
C ALA A 143 10.95 -11.24 -5.84
N GLY A 144 10.84 -10.44 -6.91
CA GLY A 144 11.10 -9.00 -6.85
C GLY A 144 10.16 -8.26 -5.91
N ALA A 145 8.87 -8.63 -5.89
CA ALA A 145 7.91 -8.12 -4.91
C ALA A 145 8.33 -8.46 -3.48
N ALA A 146 8.72 -9.71 -3.21
CA ALA A 146 9.17 -10.14 -1.90
C ALA A 146 10.40 -9.37 -1.42
N ILE A 147 11.40 -9.18 -2.29
CA ILE A 147 12.62 -8.42 -1.98
C ILE A 147 12.29 -6.95 -1.70
N SER A 148 11.42 -6.33 -2.51
CA SER A 148 11.01 -4.94 -2.30
C SER A 148 10.23 -4.75 -1.00
N VAL A 149 9.36 -5.69 -0.64
CA VAL A 149 8.62 -5.70 0.63
C VAL A 149 9.57 -5.88 1.81
N LEU A 150 10.57 -6.76 1.70
CA LEU A 150 11.62 -6.91 2.72
C LEU A 150 12.35 -5.58 2.94
N GLY A 151 12.84 -4.95 1.88
CA GLY A 151 13.51 -3.65 1.95
C GLY A 151 12.64 -2.60 2.64
N TYR A 152 11.38 -2.49 2.22
CA TYR A 152 10.40 -1.58 2.81
C TYR A 152 10.23 -1.80 4.32
N ARG A 153 10.08 -3.05 4.75
CA ARG A 153 9.95 -3.41 6.17
C ARG A 153 11.20 -3.09 6.98
N LEU A 154 12.39 -3.32 6.40
CA LEU A 154 13.65 -2.93 7.03
C LEU A 154 13.75 -1.40 7.18
N GLY A 155 13.35 -0.64 6.16
CA GLY A 155 13.27 0.83 6.24
C GLY A 155 12.36 1.30 7.38
N MET A 156 11.15 0.73 7.48
CA MET A 156 10.22 1.03 8.57
C MET A 156 10.75 0.64 9.96
N LEU A 157 11.48 -0.48 10.07
CA LEU A 157 12.09 -0.91 11.33
C LEU A 157 13.16 0.07 11.78
N VAL A 158 14.01 0.49 10.84
CA VAL A 158 15.10 1.45 11.13
C VAL A 158 14.52 2.81 11.51
N SER A 159 13.58 3.35 10.72
CA SER A 159 13.02 4.69 10.97
C SER A 159 11.97 4.75 12.09
N GLY A 160 11.37 3.63 12.44
CA GLY A 160 10.43 3.53 13.58
C GLY A 160 11.10 3.06 14.87
N GLY A 161 11.65 1.83 14.86
CA GLY A 161 12.17 1.21 16.08
C GLY A 161 13.58 1.70 16.46
N LEU A 162 14.55 1.52 15.53
CA LEU A 162 15.94 1.90 15.78
C LEU A 162 16.08 3.41 15.95
N ALA A 163 15.36 4.20 15.18
CA ALA A 163 15.38 5.67 15.26
C ALA A 163 14.96 6.15 16.66
N LEU A 164 13.86 5.60 17.21
CA LEU A 164 13.39 5.97 18.56
C LEU A 164 14.43 5.62 19.63
N TRP A 165 15.04 4.44 19.55
CA TRP A 165 16.09 4.03 20.48
C TRP A 165 17.35 4.90 20.41
N LEU A 166 17.76 5.28 19.18
CA LEU A 166 18.90 6.16 18.96
C LEU A 166 18.61 7.59 19.44
N ALA A 167 17.40 8.09 19.23
CA ALA A 167 16.98 9.41 19.69
C ALA A 167 17.02 9.50 21.22
N ASP A 168 16.50 8.48 21.90
CA ASP A 168 16.42 8.45 23.35
C ASP A 168 17.79 8.29 24.03
N ARG A 169 18.67 7.43 23.48
CA ARG A 169 19.88 7.00 24.18
C ARG A 169 21.18 7.73 23.76
N TYR A 170 21.29 8.19 22.52
CA TYR A 170 22.60 8.58 21.97
C TYR A 170 22.61 9.90 21.22
N LEU A 171 21.64 10.15 20.33
CA LEU A 171 21.75 11.21 19.33
C LEU A 171 20.81 12.40 19.58
N GLY A 172 19.83 12.25 20.47
CA GLY A 172 18.70 13.16 20.53
C GLY A 172 17.87 13.10 19.24
N TRP A 173 16.75 13.81 19.21
CA TRP A 173 15.84 13.82 18.08
C TRP A 173 16.46 14.43 16.83
N GLN A 174 17.18 15.51 16.97
CA GLN A 174 17.85 16.22 15.87
C GLN A 174 18.92 15.35 15.19
N GLY A 175 19.83 14.77 15.98
CA GLY A 175 20.88 13.88 15.48
C GLY A 175 20.32 12.61 14.83
N MET A 176 19.22 12.09 15.35
CA MET A 176 18.51 10.96 14.76
C MET A 176 17.97 11.31 13.36
N TYR A 177 17.33 12.47 13.16
CA TYR A 177 16.85 12.88 11.84
C TYR A 177 18.00 13.06 10.85
N TRP A 178 19.15 13.61 11.27
CA TRP A 178 20.33 13.73 10.41
C TRP A 178 20.89 12.36 10.02
N LEU A 179 20.92 11.41 10.95
CA LEU A 179 21.33 10.04 10.63
C LEU A 179 20.38 9.39 9.64
N MET A 180 19.06 9.53 9.84
CA MET A 180 18.06 9.00 8.89
C MET A 180 18.19 9.63 7.50
N ALA A 181 18.47 10.94 7.42
CA ALA A 181 18.77 11.60 6.15
C ALA A 181 20.04 11.02 5.50
N ALA A 182 21.10 10.81 6.27
CA ALA A 182 22.36 10.24 5.77
C ALA A 182 22.18 8.82 5.21
N LEU A 183 21.25 8.01 5.74
CA LEU A 183 20.92 6.68 5.20
C LEU A 183 20.33 6.72 3.79
N LEU A 184 19.86 7.85 3.30
CA LEU A 184 19.44 7.99 1.90
C LEU A 184 20.61 8.13 0.93
N ILE A 185 21.82 8.49 1.39
CA ILE A 185 23.02 8.63 0.52
C ILE A 185 23.34 7.30 -0.19
N PRO A 186 23.52 6.16 0.51
CA PRO A 186 23.73 4.89 -0.17
C PRO A 186 22.55 4.48 -1.06
N CYS A 187 21.31 4.91 -0.73
CA CYS A 187 20.15 4.66 -1.58
C CYS A 187 20.22 5.45 -2.91
N ILE A 188 20.64 6.71 -2.85
CA ILE A 188 20.88 7.54 -4.04
C ILE A 188 21.98 6.90 -4.90
N ILE A 189 23.09 6.47 -4.29
CA ILE A 189 24.17 5.79 -5.00
C ILE A 189 23.66 4.53 -5.69
N ALA A 190 22.88 3.69 -4.98
CA ALA A 190 22.28 2.50 -5.59
C ALA A 190 21.35 2.83 -6.78
N THR A 191 20.60 3.95 -6.68
CA THR A 191 19.74 4.43 -7.77
C THR A 191 20.55 4.81 -9.01
N LEU A 192 21.74 5.41 -8.85
CA LEU A 192 22.61 5.75 -9.98
C LEU A 192 23.08 4.51 -10.76
N PHE A 193 23.24 3.38 -10.08
CA PHE A 193 23.61 2.10 -10.69
C PHE A 193 22.40 1.24 -11.09
N ALA A 194 21.17 1.68 -10.80
CA ALA A 194 19.97 0.95 -11.18
C ALA A 194 19.83 0.86 -12.72
N PRO A 195 19.41 -0.28 -13.28
CA PRO A 195 19.13 -0.37 -14.70
C PRO A 195 17.97 0.54 -15.08
N GLU A 196 18.14 1.35 -16.13
CA GLU A 196 17.00 2.02 -16.77
C GLU A 196 16.32 1.01 -17.69
N PRO A 197 14.98 0.94 -17.76
CA PRO A 197 14.29 0.06 -18.67
C PRO A 197 14.77 0.25 -20.09
N SER A 198 15.21 -0.84 -20.76
CA SER A 198 15.83 -0.81 -22.09
C SER A 198 14.84 -0.59 -23.22
N ASP A 199 13.55 -0.84 -22.98
CA ASP A 199 12.51 -0.65 -23.96
C ASP A 199 12.20 0.85 -24.10
N VAL A 200 12.13 1.35 -25.33
CA VAL A 200 11.64 2.70 -25.63
C VAL A 200 10.13 2.72 -25.33
N ILE A 201 9.79 2.88 -24.06
CA ILE A 201 8.41 2.95 -23.63
C ILE A 201 7.85 4.30 -24.10
N PRO A 202 6.81 4.33 -24.94
CA PRO A 202 6.23 5.58 -25.43
C PRO A 202 5.80 6.46 -24.27
N VAL A 203 6.29 7.70 -24.26
CA VAL A 203 5.89 8.71 -23.26
C VAL A 203 4.63 9.39 -23.76
N PRO A 204 3.58 9.59 -22.89
CA PRO A 204 2.38 10.33 -23.27
C PRO A 204 2.73 11.73 -23.81
N ARG A 205 2.12 12.12 -24.92
CA ARG A 205 2.44 13.39 -25.60
C ARG A 205 1.90 14.62 -24.87
N SER A 206 0.82 14.44 -24.10
CA SER A 206 0.20 15.50 -23.30
C SER A 206 -0.16 15.01 -21.91
N LEU A 207 -0.41 15.94 -20.97
CA LEU A 207 -0.88 15.60 -19.62
C LEU A 207 -2.30 15.00 -19.66
N GLU A 208 -3.15 15.47 -20.57
CA GLU A 208 -4.47 14.89 -20.81
C GLU A 208 -4.37 13.43 -21.22
N GLN A 209 -3.46 13.10 -22.14
CA GLN A 209 -3.18 11.72 -22.50
C GLN A 209 -2.64 10.91 -21.32
N ALA A 210 -1.76 11.48 -20.53
CA ALA A 210 -1.19 10.80 -19.34
C ALA A 210 -2.25 10.46 -18.27
N VAL A 211 -3.39 11.15 -18.24
CA VAL A 211 -4.52 10.86 -17.36
C VAL A 211 -5.57 9.98 -18.04
N ALA A 212 -5.97 10.34 -19.25
CA ALA A 212 -7.10 9.68 -19.94
C ALA A 212 -6.70 8.32 -20.53
N GLU A 213 -5.50 8.19 -21.09
CA GLU A 213 -5.07 6.93 -21.73
C GLU A 213 -4.89 5.77 -20.74
N PRO A 214 -4.24 5.93 -19.56
CA PRO A 214 -4.15 4.86 -18.56
C PRO A 214 -5.52 4.34 -18.09
N LEU A 215 -6.48 5.26 -17.91
CA LEU A 215 -7.84 4.91 -17.54
C LEU A 215 -8.57 4.22 -18.70
N ARG A 216 -8.44 4.76 -19.93
CA ARG A 216 -9.03 4.17 -21.13
C ARG A 216 -8.44 2.78 -21.41
N ASP A 217 -7.11 2.63 -21.30
CA ASP A 217 -6.43 1.34 -21.43
C ASP A 217 -6.94 0.34 -20.39
N PHE A 218 -7.01 0.73 -19.13
CA PHE A 218 -7.46 -0.16 -18.07
C PHE A 218 -8.94 -0.55 -18.23
N PHE A 219 -9.84 0.43 -18.38
CA PHE A 219 -11.29 0.17 -18.50
C PHE A 219 -11.70 -0.39 -19.88
N GLY A 220 -10.83 -0.30 -20.88
CA GLY A 220 -10.97 -0.96 -22.17
C GLY A 220 -10.68 -2.46 -22.14
N ARG A 221 -10.12 -2.97 -21.03
CA ARG A 221 -9.85 -4.41 -20.85
C ARG A 221 -11.10 -5.18 -20.51
N ASN A 222 -11.16 -6.42 -20.95
CA ASN A 222 -12.19 -7.33 -20.50
C ASN A 222 -12.06 -7.59 -18.99
N ASN A 223 -13.17 -7.65 -18.28
CA ASN A 223 -13.22 -7.86 -16.81
C ASN A 223 -12.50 -6.80 -15.96
N ALA A 224 -12.26 -5.59 -16.48
CA ALA A 224 -11.58 -4.52 -15.75
C ALA A 224 -12.25 -4.18 -14.41
N TRP A 225 -13.57 -4.12 -14.38
CA TRP A 225 -14.34 -3.83 -13.16
C TRP A 225 -14.29 -4.97 -12.14
N LEU A 226 -14.33 -6.23 -12.60
CA LEU A 226 -14.14 -7.39 -11.71
C LEU A 226 -12.74 -7.41 -11.13
N ILE A 227 -11.73 -6.99 -11.88
CA ILE A 227 -10.36 -6.87 -11.40
C ILE A 227 -10.25 -5.76 -10.34
N LEU A 228 -10.89 -4.59 -10.54
CA LEU A 228 -10.93 -3.55 -9.51
C LEU A 228 -11.62 -4.03 -8.23
N LEU A 229 -12.75 -4.69 -8.38
CA LEU A 229 -13.46 -5.26 -7.24
C LEU A 229 -12.62 -6.34 -6.54
N LEU A 230 -11.90 -7.17 -7.29
CA LEU A 230 -10.97 -8.16 -6.76
C LEU A 230 -9.88 -7.48 -5.91
N ILE A 231 -9.27 -6.38 -6.38
CA ILE A 231 -8.22 -5.66 -5.65
C ILE A 231 -8.74 -5.18 -4.29
N VAL A 232 -9.95 -4.66 -4.23
CA VAL A 232 -10.57 -4.19 -2.98
C VAL A 232 -10.93 -5.36 -2.07
N LEU A 233 -11.65 -6.36 -2.58
CA LEU A 233 -12.19 -7.46 -1.77
C LEU A 233 -11.12 -8.46 -1.32
N TYR A 234 -10.06 -8.64 -2.10
CA TYR A 234 -8.98 -9.57 -1.74
C TYR A 234 -8.29 -9.20 -0.42
N LYS A 235 -8.21 -7.89 -0.12
CA LYS A 235 -7.61 -7.38 1.12
C LYS A 235 -8.62 -7.06 2.23
N LEU A 236 -9.91 -7.29 1.98
CA LEU A 236 -10.95 -6.85 2.91
C LEU A 236 -10.94 -7.64 4.23
N GLY A 237 -10.81 -8.97 4.18
CA GLY A 237 -10.74 -9.81 5.37
C GLY A 237 -9.55 -9.47 6.27
N ASP A 238 -8.39 -9.23 5.65
CA ASP A 238 -7.16 -8.77 6.30
C ASP A 238 -7.36 -7.37 6.94
N ALA A 239 -7.97 -6.45 6.21
CA ALA A 239 -8.26 -5.11 6.71
C ALA A 239 -9.17 -5.15 7.96
N PHE A 240 -10.19 -6.00 7.99
CA PHE A 240 -11.02 -6.20 9.19
C PHE A 240 -10.21 -6.77 10.34
N ALA A 241 -9.51 -7.88 10.15
CA ALA A 241 -8.74 -8.53 11.22
C ALA A 241 -7.72 -7.58 11.85
N MET A 242 -6.98 -6.83 11.01
CA MET A 242 -5.89 -5.95 11.46
C MET A 242 -6.37 -4.63 12.08
N SER A 243 -7.59 -4.17 11.75
CA SER A 243 -8.07 -2.83 12.15
C SER A 243 -8.11 -2.63 13.67
N LEU A 244 -8.44 -3.66 14.44
CA LEU A 244 -8.62 -3.61 15.89
C LEU A 244 -7.75 -4.61 16.67
N THR A 245 -6.76 -5.26 16.03
CA THR A 245 -5.96 -6.32 16.66
C THR A 245 -5.29 -5.87 17.97
N THR A 246 -4.66 -4.71 18.00
CA THR A 246 -4.01 -4.19 19.22
C THR A 246 -5.04 -3.95 20.33
N THR A 247 -6.16 -3.33 20.00
CA THR A 247 -7.25 -3.06 20.95
C THR A 247 -7.86 -4.38 21.48
N PHE A 248 -8.03 -5.36 20.61
CA PHE A 248 -8.51 -6.69 20.98
C PHE A 248 -7.55 -7.39 21.95
N LEU A 249 -6.26 -7.43 21.66
CA LEU A 249 -5.29 -8.10 22.52
C LEU A 249 -5.22 -7.46 23.91
N ILE A 250 -5.33 -6.12 23.98
CA ILE A 250 -5.30 -5.39 25.28
C ILE A 250 -6.64 -5.44 25.99
N ARG A 251 -7.73 -5.05 25.34
CA ARG A 251 -9.05 -4.89 25.98
C ARG A 251 -9.92 -6.15 25.90
N GLY A 252 -9.80 -6.92 24.81
CA GLY A 252 -10.59 -8.11 24.57
C GLY A 252 -10.06 -9.34 25.32
N VAL A 253 -8.74 -9.55 25.30
CA VAL A 253 -8.09 -10.71 25.94
C VAL A 253 -7.42 -10.34 27.28
N GLY A 254 -7.03 -9.07 27.47
CA GLY A 254 -6.45 -8.58 28.74
C GLY A 254 -4.93 -8.73 28.81
N PHE A 255 -4.21 -8.68 27.68
CA PHE A 255 -2.74 -8.60 27.69
C PHE A 255 -2.25 -7.19 28.01
N ASP A 256 -1.07 -7.07 28.62
CA ASP A 256 -0.46 -5.80 28.86
C ASP A 256 0.02 -5.15 27.55
N ALA A 257 -0.07 -3.82 27.46
CA ALA A 257 0.36 -3.08 26.27
C ALA A 257 1.84 -3.35 25.90
N GLY A 258 2.70 -3.57 26.92
CA GLY A 258 4.10 -3.95 26.74
C GLY A 258 4.25 -5.32 26.10
N GLU A 259 3.52 -6.34 26.58
CA GLU A 259 3.50 -7.71 26.02
C GLU A 259 3.07 -7.68 24.55
N VAL A 260 1.96 -7.01 24.26
CA VAL A 260 1.43 -6.86 22.89
C VAL A 260 2.41 -6.10 22.01
N GLY A 261 3.01 -5.02 22.50
CA GLY A 261 3.99 -4.23 21.76
C GLY A 261 5.22 -5.05 21.36
N VAL A 262 5.79 -5.84 22.30
CA VAL A 262 6.94 -6.70 22.02
C VAL A 262 6.56 -7.77 20.99
N VAL A 263 5.48 -8.50 21.19
CA VAL A 263 5.06 -9.58 20.28
C VAL A 263 4.77 -9.05 18.88
N ASN A 264 3.98 -7.98 18.75
CA ASN A 264 3.66 -7.43 17.43
C ASN A 264 4.88 -6.82 16.72
N LYS A 265 5.74 -6.09 17.44
CA LYS A 265 6.88 -5.40 16.81
C LYS A 265 8.07 -6.32 16.51
N THR A 266 8.28 -7.37 17.31
CA THR A 266 9.39 -8.29 17.09
C THR A 266 8.95 -9.52 16.29
N LEU A 267 8.06 -10.35 16.89
CA LEU A 267 7.63 -11.59 16.28
C LEU A 267 6.74 -11.36 15.05
N GLY A 268 5.81 -10.41 15.10
CA GLY A 268 4.95 -10.06 13.97
C GLY A 268 5.73 -9.54 12.78
N LEU A 269 6.69 -8.62 13.00
CA LEU A 269 7.55 -8.12 11.93
C LEU A 269 8.44 -9.22 11.34
N PHE A 270 9.08 -10.04 12.20
CA PHE A 270 9.87 -11.19 11.77
C PHE A 270 9.03 -12.15 10.91
N ALA A 271 7.85 -12.52 11.38
CA ALA A 271 6.92 -13.39 10.66
C ALA A 271 6.51 -12.81 9.29
N THR A 272 6.23 -11.49 9.23
CA THR A 272 5.90 -10.81 7.97
C THR A 272 7.05 -10.89 6.96
N ILE A 273 8.30 -10.65 7.40
CA ILE A 273 9.49 -10.74 6.55
C ILE A 273 9.68 -12.17 6.03
N VAL A 274 9.66 -13.15 6.93
CA VAL A 274 9.78 -14.56 6.56
C VAL A 274 8.66 -14.96 5.59
N GLY A 275 7.43 -14.55 5.86
CA GLY A 275 6.27 -14.79 5.00
C GLY A 275 6.46 -14.21 3.60
N ALA A 276 6.88 -12.95 3.49
CA ALA A 276 7.12 -12.32 2.20
C ALA A 276 8.20 -13.04 1.38
N LEU A 277 9.33 -13.38 2.00
CA LEU A 277 10.43 -14.11 1.35
C LEU A 277 10.01 -15.53 0.93
N TYR A 278 9.35 -16.27 1.83
CA TYR A 278 8.87 -17.62 1.55
C TYR A 278 7.81 -17.62 0.45
N GLY A 279 6.87 -16.66 0.49
CA GLY A 279 5.90 -16.43 -0.57
C GLY A 279 6.57 -16.13 -1.91
N GLY A 280 7.61 -15.27 -1.94
CA GLY A 280 8.38 -14.97 -3.14
C GLY A 280 9.08 -16.19 -3.74
N VAL A 281 9.66 -17.07 -2.90
CA VAL A 281 10.26 -18.33 -3.34
C VAL A 281 9.20 -19.30 -3.91
N LEU A 282 8.04 -19.42 -3.24
CA LEU A 282 6.95 -20.27 -3.72
C LEU A 282 6.38 -19.79 -5.05
N MET A 283 6.32 -18.47 -5.29
CA MET A 283 5.83 -17.88 -6.54
C MET A 283 6.72 -18.17 -7.75
N GLN A 284 7.95 -18.66 -7.56
CA GLN A 284 8.77 -19.15 -8.67
C GLN A 284 8.31 -20.53 -9.19
N ARG A 285 7.53 -21.26 -8.38
CA ARG A 285 6.95 -22.57 -8.74
C ARG A 285 5.46 -22.52 -9.00
N LEU A 286 4.77 -21.52 -8.45
CA LEU A 286 3.34 -21.35 -8.56
C LEU A 286 3.03 -20.27 -9.62
N THR A 287 1.98 -20.48 -10.40
CA THR A 287 1.42 -19.38 -11.19
C THR A 287 0.89 -18.30 -10.25
N LEU A 288 0.84 -17.06 -10.70
CA LEU A 288 0.31 -15.93 -9.91
C LEU A 288 -1.09 -16.23 -9.36
N PHE A 289 -1.96 -16.81 -10.19
CA PHE A 289 -3.31 -17.20 -9.76
C PHE A 289 -3.27 -18.21 -8.60
N ARG A 290 -2.46 -19.27 -8.70
CA ARG A 290 -2.35 -20.27 -7.64
C ARG A 290 -1.73 -19.70 -6.35
N ALA A 291 -0.75 -18.83 -6.48
CA ALA A 291 -0.14 -18.14 -5.35
C ALA A 291 -1.18 -17.26 -4.61
N LEU A 292 -1.93 -16.44 -5.34
CA LEU A 292 -2.99 -15.62 -4.78
C LEU A 292 -4.08 -16.48 -4.10
N LEU A 293 -4.47 -17.59 -4.73
CA LEU A 293 -5.49 -18.48 -4.16
C LEU A 293 -5.03 -19.12 -2.85
N ILE A 294 -3.84 -19.74 -2.86
CA ILE A 294 -3.30 -20.43 -1.68
C ILE A 294 -3.03 -19.41 -0.56
N PHE A 295 -2.36 -18.31 -0.86
CA PHE A 295 -2.02 -17.31 0.16
C PHE A 295 -3.25 -16.56 0.67
N GLY A 296 -4.25 -16.32 -0.20
CA GLY A 296 -5.52 -15.72 0.22
C GLY A 296 -6.31 -16.63 1.16
N ILE A 297 -6.36 -17.95 0.88
CA ILE A 297 -6.99 -18.93 1.77
C ILE A 297 -6.23 -19.01 3.11
N LEU A 298 -4.90 -19.11 3.07
CA LEU A 298 -4.09 -19.15 4.29
C LEU A 298 -4.26 -17.89 5.14
N GLN A 299 -4.32 -16.71 4.50
CA GLN A 299 -4.52 -15.43 5.18
C GLN A 299 -5.92 -15.34 5.81
N GLY A 300 -6.97 -15.71 5.07
CA GLY A 300 -8.33 -15.78 5.63
C GLY A 300 -8.44 -16.79 6.79
N ALA A 301 -7.80 -17.94 6.65
CA ALA A 301 -7.77 -18.97 7.69
C ALA A 301 -6.96 -18.54 8.93
N SER A 302 -5.88 -17.74 8.76
CA SER A 302 -5.09 -17.25 9.90
C SER A 302 -5.88 -16.34 10.84
N ASN A 303 -6.90 -15.63 10.33
CA ASN A 303 -7.81 -14.82 11.15
C ASN A 303 -8.59 -15.66 12.17
N ALA A 304 -8.78 -16.99 11.90
CA ALA A 304 -9.36 -17.92 12.86
C ALA A 304 -8.49 -18.07 14.13
N GLY A 305 -7.19 -17.76 14.06
CA GLY A 305 -6.32 -17.71 15.24
C GLY A 305 -6.76 -16.65 16.25
N TYR A 306 -7.15 -15.49 15.78
CA TYR A 306 -7.71 -14.43 16.64
C TYR A 306 -9.12 -14.79 17.14
N TRP A 307 -9.94 -15.43 16.30
CA TRP A 307 -11.23 -15.95 16.75
C TRP A 307 -11.05 -16.96 17.88
N LEU A 308 -10.13 -17.92 17.74
CA LEU A 308 -9.83 -18.90 18.78
C LEU A 308 -9.34 -18.21 20.06
N LEU A 309 -8.45 -17.21 19.92
CA LEU A 309 -7.96 -16.43 21.06
C LEU A 309 -9.08 -15.64 21.76
N SER A 310 -10.16 -15.26 21.04
CA SER A 310 -11.30 -14.53 21.60
C SER A 310 -12.24 -15.37 22.47
N ILE A 311 -12.17 -16.72 22.35
CA ILE A 311 -13.02 -17.68 23.09
C ILE A 311 -12.21 -18.54 24.07
N THR A 312 -10.88 -18.34 24.15
CA THR A 312 -9.99 -19.06 25.08
C THR A 312 -9.45 -18.10 26.15
N ASP A 313 -8.97 -18.66 27.25
CA ASP A 313 -8.30 -17.87 28.29
C ASP A 313 -7.02 -17.23 27.82
N LYS A 314 -6.62 -16.14 28.51
CA LYS A 314 -5.38 -15.41 28.26
C LYS A 314 -4.17 -16.37 28.35
N HIS A 315 -3.51 -16.61 27.22
CA HIS A 315 -2.31 -17.43 27.14
C HIS A 315 -1.27 -16.84 26.18
N MET A 316 -0.06 -16.54 26.66
CA MET A 316 0.98 -15.84 25.90
C MET A 316 1.37 -16.61 24.61
N ILE A 317 1.47 -17.94 24.69
CA ILE A 317 1.83 -18.76 23.53
C ILE A 317 0.74 -18.71 22.46
N SER A 318 -0.54 -18.70 22.86
CA SER A 318 -1.67 -18.61 21.92
C SER A 318 -1.67 -17.26 21.21
N MET A 319 -1.39 -16.15 21.93
CA MET A 319 -1.22 -14.82 21.33
C MET A 319 -0.05 -14.80 20.35
N ALA A 320 1.11 -15.28 20.77
CA ALA A 320 2.31 -15.32 19.94
C ALA A 320 2.08 -16.17 18.67
N ALA A 321 1.42 -17.30 18.78
CA ALA A 321 1.06 -18.15 17.65
C ALA A 321 0.09 -17.43 16.69
N ALA A 322 -0.99 -16.83 17.19
CA ALA A 322 -1.96 -16.11 16.36
C ALA A 322 -1.28 -14.96 15.60
N VAL A 323 -0.48 -14.13 16.30
CA VAL A 323 0.28 -13.03 15.69
C VAL A 323 1.30 -13.54 14.67
N PHE A 324 2.01 -14.64 14.97
CA PHE A 324 3.01 -15.21 14.06
C PHE A 324 2.37 -15.71 12.75
N PHE A 325 1.35 -16.55 12.85
CA PHE A 325 0.71 -17.14 11.67
C PHE A 325 -0.02 -16.09 10.81
N GLU A 326 -0.70 -15.15 11.44
CA GLU A 326 -1.37 -14.07 10.73
C GLU A 326 -0.35 -13.21 9.94
N ASN A 327 0.72 -12.78 10.60
CA ASN A 327 1.75 -11.95 9.93
C ASN A 327 2.55 -12.73 8.89
N LEU A 328 2.79 -14.04 9.10
CA LEU A 328 3.42 -14.91 8.10
C LEU A 328 2.56 -15.00 6.83
N CYS A 329 1.28 -15.32 6.98
CA CYS A 329 0.33 -15.40 5.87
C CYS A 329 0.12 -14.03 5.21
N GLY A 330 0.05 -12.96 6.01
CA GLY A 330 -0.04 -11.57 5.54
C GLY A 330 1.16 -11.15 4.70
N GLY A 331 2.37 -11.58 5.09
CA GLY A 331 3.60 -11.37 4.31
C GLY A 331 3.56 -12.07 2.96
N MET A 332 3.19 -13.37 2.94
CA MET A 332 3.01 -14.15 1.70
C MET A 332 1.96 -13.50 0.78
N GLY A 333 0.79 -13.18 1.33
CA GLY A 333 -0.30 -12.54 0.61
C GLY A 333 0.08 -11.18 0.04
N THR A 334 0.86 -10.40 0.78
CA THR A 334 1.33 -9.09 0.32
C THR A 334 2.29 -9.22 -0.86
N ALA A 335 3.24 -10.16 -0.84
CA ALA A 335 4.15 -10.40 -1.96
C ALA A 335 3.39 -10.79 -3.24
N ALA A 336 2.42 -11.70 -3.13
CA ALA A 336 1.58 -12.12 -4.26
C ALA A 336 0.70 -10.96 -4.77
N PHE A 337 0.15 -10.17 -3.86
CA PHE A 337 -0.70 -9.03 -4.21
C PHE A 337 0.08 -7.93 -4.95
N VAL A 338 1.29 -7.61 -4.50
CA VAL A 338 2.17 -6.65 -5.19
C VAL A 338 2.53 -7.17 -6.60
N ALA A 339 2.80 -8.48 -6.73
CA ALA A 339 3.04 -9.10 -8.04
C ALA A 339 1.79 -9.05 -8.95
N LEU A 340 0.58 -9.18 -8.38
CA LEU A 340 -0.67 -8.97 -9.11
C LEU A 340 -0.76 -7.54 -9.65
N LEU A 341 -0.54 -6.52 -8.79
CA LEU A 341 -0.58 -5.12 -9.22
C LEU A 341 0.41 -4.85 -10.35
N MET A 342 1.66 -5.35 -10.25
CA MET A 342 2.65 -5.23 -11.32
C MET A 342 2.19 -5.89 -12.62
N THR A 343 1.55 -7.07 -12.55
CA THR A 343 1.06 -7.81 -13.72
C THR A 343 -0.09 -7.10 -14.40
N LEU A 344 -0.89 -6.34 -13.66
CA LEU A 344 -2.02 -5.58 -14.18
C LEU A 344 -1.62 -4.23 -14.80
N CYS A 345 -0.39 -3.77 -14.62
CA CYS A 345 0.08 -2.49 -15.17
C CYS A 345 0.57 -2.64 -16.60
N ASN A 346 0.20 -1.67 -17.45
CA ASN A 346 0.81 -1.48 -18.75
C ASN A 346 2.12 -0.70 -18.57
N LYS A 347 3.21 -1.17 -19.17
CA LYS A 347 4.55 -0.55 -19.07
C LYS A 347 4.57 0.92 -19.51
N SER A 348 3.69 1.32 -20.44
CA SER A 348 3.59 2.72 -20.89
C SER A 348 3.05 3.66 -19.81
N PHE A 349 2.24 3.14 -18.87
CA PHE A 349 1.54 3.90 -17.83
C PHE A 349 1.73 3.30 -16.43
N SER A 350 2.85 2.62 -16.20
CA SER A 350 3.06 1.81 -14.99
C SER A 350 2.98 2.63 -13.71
N ALA A 351 3.48 3.88 -13.69
CA ALA A 351 3.38 4.75 -12.52
C ALA A 351 1.93 5.12 -12.20
N THR A 352 1.16 5.55 -13.19
CA THR A 352 -0.23 5.95 -13.01
C THR A 352 -1.13 4.77 -12.64
N GLN A 353 -1.01 3.65 -13.38
CA GLN A 353 -1.84 2.48 -13.12
C GLN A 353 -1.49 1.81 -11.78
N PHE A 354 -0.21 1.64 -11.45
CA PHE A 354 0.16 1.06 -10.16
C PHE A 354 -0.28 1.95 -8.99
N ALA A 355 -0.10 3.28 -9.10
CA ALA A 355 -0.55 4.22 -8.07
C ALA A 355 -2.08 4.14 -7.87
N LEU A 356 -2.85 4.08 -8.95
CA LEU A 356 -4.32 3.93 -8.88
C LEU A 356 -4.73 2.61 -8.22
N LEU A 357 -4.17 1.49 -8.67
CA LEU A 357 -4.52 0.15 -8.14
C LEU A 357 -4.09 0.00 -6.68
N SER A 358 -2.92 0.54 -6.30
CA SER A 358 -2.45 0.51 -4.91
C SER A 358 -3.28 1.43 -3.99
N ALA A 359 -3.73 2.59 -4.48
CA ALA A 359 -4.63 3.46 -3.75
C ALA A 359 -5.99 2.78 -3.49
N LEU A 360 -6.55 2.10 -4.50
CA LEU A 360 -7.77 1.32 -4.34
C LEU A 360 -7.64 0.20 -3.29
N SER A 361 -6.51 -0.47 -3.23
CA SER A 361 -6.25 -1.48 -2.20
C SER A 361 -6.21 -0.89 -0.77
N ALA A 362 -5.85 0.39 -0.65
CA ALA A 362 -5.81 1.09 0.63
C ALA A 362 -7.22 1.52 1.12
N VAL A 363 -8.20 1.65 0.21
CA VAL A 363 -9.58 2.06 0.56
C VAL A 363 -10.18 1.14 1.62
N GLY A 364 -10.05 -0.18 1.46
CA GLY A 364 -10.53 -1.14 2.46
C GLY A 364 -9.98 -0.87 3.86
N ARG A 365 -8.68 -0.58 3.98
CA ARG A 365 -8.04 -0.33 5.29
C ARG A 365 -8.49 0.97 5.95
N VAL A 366 -8.81 1.99 5.17
CA VAL A 366 -9.23 3.31 5.70
C VAL A 366 -10.67 3.27 6.21
N TYR A 367 -11.57 2.65 5.46
CA TYR A 367 -13.01 2.68 5.77
C TYR A 367 -13.48 1.53 6.67
N VAL A 368 -12.70 0.47 6.81
CA VAL A 368 -13.04 -0.67 7.68
C VAL A 368 -13.00 -0.31 9.17
N GLY A 369 -12.10 0.58 9.60
CA GLY A 369 -11.93 0.90 11.02
C GLY A 369 -13.21 1.32 11.76
N PRO A 370 -13.96 2.33 11.31
CA PRO A 370 -15.22 2.74 11.90
C PRO A 370 -16.28 1.63 11.91
N ILE A 371 -16.37 0.87 10.79
CA ILE A 371 -17.31 -0.26 10.68
C ILE A 371 -16.94 -1.36 11.66
N ALA A 372 -15.65 -1.67 11.80
CA ALA A 372 -15.13 -2.66 12.74
C ALA A 372 -15.46 -2.29 14.19
N GLY A 373 -15.26 -1.02 14.59
CA GLY A 373 -15.58 -0.53 15.92
C GLY A 373 -17.06 -0.72 16.26
N TRP A 374 -17.94 -0.24 15.37
CA TRP A 374 -19.39 -0.43 15.53
C TRP A 374 -19.78 -1.91 15.62
N PHE A 375 -19.18 -2.76 14.77
CA PHE A 375 -19.49 -4.19 14.74
C PHE A 375 -19.08 -4.89 16.03
N VAL A 376 -17.91 -4.56 16.59
CA VAL A 376 -17.44 -5.13 17.87
C VAL A 376 -18.32 -4.70 19.04
N GLU A 377 -18.73 -3.42 19.08
CA GLU A 377 -19.64 -2.92 20.12
C GLU A 377 -21.00 -3.62 20.08
N ALA A 378 -21.51 -3.91 18.87
CA ALA A 378 -22.81 -4.55 18.70
C ALA A 378 -22.79 -6.07 18.90
N HIS A 379 -21.73 -6.77 18.52
CA HIS A 379 -21.72 -8.25 18.42
C HIS A 379 -20.57 -8.93 19.18
N GLY A 380 -19.64 -8.18 19.74
CA GLY A 380 -18.49 -8.69 20.48
C GLY A 380 -17.34 -9.23 19.61
N TRP A 381 -16.21 -9.49 20.27
CA TRP A 381 -14.96 -9.91 19.62
C TRP A 381 -15.03 -11.26 18.87
N PRO A 382 -15.64 -12.34 19.42
CA PRO A 382 -15.68 -13.61 18.73
C PRO A 382 -16.42 -13.54 17.39
N THR A 383 -17.56 -12.87 17.37
CA THR A 383 -18.36 -12.68 16.15
C THR A 383 -17.62 -11.82 15.12
N PHE A 384 -16.89 -10.79 15.58
CA PHE A 384 -16.09 -9.92 14.72
C PHE A 384 -14.96 -10.69 14.00
N TYR A 385 -14.19 -11.50 14.71
CA TYR A 385 -13.13 -12.29 14.06
C TYR A 385 -13.67 -13.39 13.17
N LEU A 386 -14.78 -14.01 13.52
CA LEU A 386 -15.47 -14.93 12.62
C LEU A 386 -15.93 -14.23 11.34
N PHE A 387 -16.49 -13.01 11.49
CA PHE A 387 -16.85 -12.18 10.34
C PHE A 387 -15.64 -11.83 9.46
N SER A 388 -14.48 -11.55 10.03
CA SER A 388 -13.25 -11.27 9.25
C SER A 388 -12.81 -12.46 8.38
N VAL A 389 -12.99 -13.69 8.84
CA VAL A 389 -12.77 -14.92 8.06
C VAL A 389 -13.76 -14.98 6.88
N VAL A 390 -15.05 -14.74 7.16
CA VAL A 390 -16.09 -14.76 6.11
C VAL A 390 -15.88 -13.62 5.10
N ALA A 391 -15.42 -12.45 5.54
CA ALA A 391 -15.13 -11.29 4.69
C ALA A 391 -14.00 -11.54 3.68
N ALA A 392 -13.15 -12.54 3.88
CA ALA A 392 -12.14 -12.97 2.90
C ALA A 392 -12.75 -13.78 1.73
N VAL A 393 -13.89 -14.46 1.95
CA VAL A 393 -14.49 -15.37 0.97
C VAL A 393 -14.88 -14.68 -0.35
N PRO A 394 -15.54 -13.50 -0.37
CA PRO A 394 -15.88 -12.82 -1.62
C PRO A 394 -14.66 -12.54 -2.52
N GLY A 395 -13.53 -12.13 -1.92
CA GLY A 395 -12.29 -11.91 -2.65
C GLY A 395 -11.75 -13.18 -3.30
N ILE A 396 -11.80 -14.31 -2.59
CA ILE A 396 -11.37 -15.63 -3.10
C ILE A 396 -12.30 -16.11 -4.22
N LEU A 397 -13.62 -15.97 -4.05
CA LEU A 397 -14.59 -16.36 -5.09
C LEU A 397 -14.40 -15.50 -6.36
N LEU A 398 -14.17 -14.22 -6.20
CA LEU A 398 -13.93 -13.32 -7.33
C LEU A 398 -12.60 -13.63 -8.03
N LEU A 399 -11.57 -14.05 -7.28
CA LEU A 399 -10.32 -14.52 -7.84
C LEU A 399 -10.53 -15.76 -8.74
N LEU A 400 -11.38 -16.69 -8.34
CA LEU A 400 -11.76 -17.87 -9.16
C LEU A 400 -12.45 -17.44 -10.45
N VAL A 401 -13.34 -16.47 -10.39
CA VAL A 401 -14.03 -15.91 -11.58
C VAL A 401 -13.03 -15.25 -12.54
N CYS A 402 -12.05 -14.49 -12.01
CA CYS A 402 -11.05 -13.80 -12.80
C CYS A 402 -9.89 -14.69 -13.29
N ARG A 403 -9.90 -16.00 -12.99
CA ARG A 403 -8.80 -16.92 -13.27
C ARG A 403 -8.29 -16.85 -14.70
N GLN A 404 -9.18 -17.02 -15.68
CA GLN A 404 -8.79 -17.07 -17.11
C GLN A 404 -8.13 -15.76 -17.56
N THR A 405 -8.67 -14.62 -17.13
CA THR A 405 -8.10 -13.31 -17.45
C THR A 405 -6.70 -13.13 -16.86
N LEU A 406 -6.50 -13.55 -15.61
CA LEU A 406 -5.20 -13.44 -14.92
C LEU A 406 -4.15 -14.37 -15.53
N GLU A 407 -4.51 -15.63 -15.81
CA GLU A 407 -3.60 -16.61 -16.43
C GLU A 407 -3.22 -16.19 -17.86
N TYR A 408 -4.16 -15.64 -18.64
CA TYR A 408 -3.88 -15.08 -19.96
C TYR A 408 -2.90 -13.91 -19.88
N THR A 409 -3.21 -12.89 -19.04
CA THR A 409 -2.37 -11.71 -18.89
C THR A 409 -0.95 -12.06 -18.41
N GLN A 410 -0.83 -13.03 -17.49
CA GLN A 410 0.49 -13.48 -17.02
C GLN A 410 1.33 -14.14 -18.11
N ARG A 411 0.69 -14.93 -19.01
CA ARG A 411 1.41 -15.68 -20.06
C ARG A 411 1.82 -14.81 -21.25
N THR A 412 0.95 -13.87 -21.64
CA THR A 412 1.11 -13.11 -22.87
C THR A 412 1.66 -11.71 -22.66
N GLU A 413 1.65 -11.21 -21.42
CA GLU A 413 1.86 -9.81 -21.08
C GLU A 413 0.94 -8.84 -21.85
N HIS A 414 -0.15 -9.37 -22.43
CA HIS A 414 -1.19 -8.61 -23.14
C HIS A 414 -2.53 -8.69 -22.39
N PHE A 415 -3.33 -7.66 -22.59
CA PHE A 415 -4.68 -7.61 -22.04
C PHE A 415 -5.71 -7.97 -23.09
N ILE A 416 -6.75 -8.71 -22.68
CA ILE A 416 -7.88 -9.01 -23.56
C ILE A 416 -8.69 -7.73 -23.74
N PRO A 417 -8.82 -7.17 -24.96
CA PRO A 417 -9.62 -5.97 -25.17
C PRO A 417 -11.11 -6.29 -24.99
N ARG A 418 -11.86 -5.29 -24.51
CA ARG A 418 -13.31 -5.38 -24.42
C ARG A 418 -13.93 -5.23 -25.81
N THR A 419 -14.75 -6.20 -26.20
CA THR A 419 -15.41 -6.21 -27.51
C THR A 419 -16.66 -5.34 -27.56
N GLU A 420 -17.32 -5.11 -26.42
CA GLU A 420 -18.55 -4.33 -26.32
C GLU A 420 -18.42 -3.17 -25.34
N TYR A 421 -18.58 -1.94 -25.82
CA TYR A 421 -18.51 -0.73 -25.01
C TYR A 421 -19.93 -0.15 -24.81
N HIS A 422 -20.71 -0.72 -23.87
CA HIS A 422 -22.08 -0.29 -23.59
C HIS A 422 -22.13 1.08 -22.86
N ARG A 423 -23.26 1.81 -23.06
CA ARG A 423 -23.54 3.06 -22.33
C ARG A 423 -23.47 2.89 -20.81
N ALA A 424 -23.88 1.70 -20.32
CA ALA A 424 -23.82 1.35 -18.90
C ALA A 424 -22.39 1.39 -18.29
N TYR A 425 -21.36 0.94 -19.02
CA TYR A 425 -19.98 1.03 -18.55
C TYR A 425 -19.50 2.48 -18.46
N ARG A 426 -19.91 3.34 -19.40
CA ARG A 426 -19.59 4.77 -19.32
C ARG A 426 -20.27 5.43 -18.12
N PHE A 427 -21.46 4.99 -17.76
CA PHE A 427 -22.14 5.47 -16.57
C PHE A 427 -21.40 5.03 -15.29
N ALA A 428 -21.02 3.75 -15.16
CA ALA A 428 -20.24 3.25 -14.03
C ALA A 428 -18.88 4.01 -13.88
N LEU A 429 -18.20 4.28 -15.00
CA LEU A 429 -16.97 5.05 -14.99
C LEU A 429 -17.19 6.50 -14.53
N ARG A 430 -18.27 7.15 -14.96
CA ARG A 430 -18.63 8.49 -14.51
C ARG A 430 -18.88 8.53 -13.00
N LEU A 431 -19.61 7.56 -12.46
CA LEU A 431 -19.85 7.46 -11.01
C LEU A 431 -18.55 7.32 -10.24
N LEU A 432 -17.64 6.45 -10.70
CA LEU A 432 -16.32 6.28 -10.06
C LEU A 432 -15.52 7.59 -10.12
N MET A 433 -15.47 8.25 -11.27
CA MET A 433 -14.73 9.52 -11.41
C MET A 433 -15.34 10.63 -10.54
N MET A 434 -16.66 10.74 -10.48
CA MET A 434 -17.33 11.71 -9.59
C MET A 434 -17.02 11.43 -8.13
N GLY A 435 -17.01 10.16 -7.72
CA GLY A 435 -16.60 9.75 -6.39
C GLY A 435 -15.16 10.16 -6.06
N CYS A 436 -14.22 9.91 -6.97
CA CYS A 436 -12.82 10.31 -6.80
C CYS A 436 -12.65 11.84 -6.70
N VAL A 437 -13.38 12.62 -7.51
CA VAL A 437 -13.37 14.09 -7.44
C VAL A 437 -13.94 14.58 -6.12
N ALA A 438 -15.05 14.02 -5.64
CA ALA A 438 -15.63 14.39 -4.35
C ALA A 438 -14.68 14.07 -3.18
N LEU A 439 -13.98 12.93 -3.20
CA LEU A 439 -12.97 12.60 -2.20
C LEU A 439 -11.75 13.53 -2.26
N ALA A 440 -11.33 13.96 -3.45
CA ALA A 440 -10.25 14.94 -3.59
C ALA A 440 -10.68 16.32 -3.05
N LEU A 441 -11.92 16.76 -3.32
CA LEU A 441 -12.48 17.99 -2.74
C LEU A 441 -12.63 17.90 -1.22
N TRP A 442 -13.06 16.75 -0.69
CA TRP A 442 -13.08 16.51 0.74
C TRP A 442 -11.70 16.72 1.37
N LEU A 443 -10.63 16.20 0.77
CA LEU A 443 -9.26 16.39 1.27
C LEU A 443 -8.87 17.88 1.30
N ILE A 444 -9.24 18.65 0.27
CA ILE A 444 -8.98 20.09 0.21
C ILE A 444 -9.74 20.80 1.34
N VAL A 445 -11.02 20.48 1.54
CA VAL A 445 -11.86 21.05 2.61
C VAL A 445 -11.28 20.70 3.98
N LEU A 446 -10.83 19.45 4.17
CA LEU A 446 -10.20 19.00 5.41
C LEU A 446 -8.93 19.82 5.73
N ILE A 447 -8.08 20.06 4.73
CA ILE A 447 -6.87 20.89 4.88
C ILE A 447 -7.24 22.34 5.23
N ILE A 448 -8.24 22.90 4.58
CA ILE A 448 -8.73 24.27 4.85
C ILE A 448 -9.27 24.35 6.28
N ASN A 449 -10.13 23.40 6.70
CA ASN A 449 -10.69 23.37 8.05
C ASN A 449 -9.61 23.21 9.13
N ALA A 450 -8.53 22.48 8.82
CA ALA A 450 -7.40 22.31 9.74
C ALA A 450 -6.49 23.56 9.81
N SER A 451 -6.44 24.37 8.76
CA SER A 451 -5.53 25.53 8.66
C SER A 451 -6.19 26.86 8.97
N THR A 452 -7.53 26.94 9.00
CA THR A 452 -8.29 28.17 9.22
C THR A 452 -9.41 27.96 10.25
N PRO A 453 -9.84 28.98 11.00
CA PRO A 453 -11.01 28.91 11.88
C PRO A 453 -12.35 28.83 11.12
N LEU A 454 -12.30 28.78 9.78
CA LEU A 454 -13.47 28.67 8.91
C LEU A 454 -13.87 27.20 8.76
N ALA A 455 -14.80 26.74 9.60
CA ALA A 455 -15.35 25.39 9.47
C ALA A 455 -16.31 25.33 8.26
N LEU A 456 -15.88 24.70 7.16
CA LEU A 456 -16.75 24.46 6.01
C LEU A 456 -17.67 23.26 6.31
N PRO A 457 -19.01 23.42 6.21
CA PRO A 457 -19.97 22.42 6.66
C PRO A 457 -20.10 21.19 5.73
N PHE A 458 -19.35 21.15 4.63
CA PHE A 458 -19.50 20.11 3.59
C PHE A 458 -18.55 18.92 3.74
N GLU A 459 -17.72 18.86 4.78
CA GLU A 459 -16.69 17.84 4.94
C GLU A 459 -17.27 16.42 4.97
N ALA A 460 -18.24 16.16 5.84
CA ALA A 460 -18.88 14.85 5.94
C ALA A 460 -19.64 14.49 4.66
N LEU A 461 -20.37 15.44 4.07
CA LEU A 461 -21.12 15.21 2.84
C LEU A 461 -20.20 14.81 1.67
N LEU A 462 -19.06 15.48 1.52
CA LEU A 462 -18.12 15.15 0.43
C LEU A 462 -17.47 13.78 0.62
N LEU A 463 -17.18 13.40 1.86
CA LEU A 463 -16.64 12.08 2.18
C LEU A 463 -17.67 10.99 1.88
N ASP A 464 -18.87 11.11 2.44
CA ASP A 464 -19.92 10.08 2.34
C ASP A 464 -20.41 9.95 0.90
N ALA A 465 -20.73 11.06 0.23
CA ALA A 465 -21.17 11.04 -1.16
C ALA A 465 -20.07 10.55 -2.11
N GLY A 466 -18.82 10.95 -1.89
CA GLY A 466 -17.68 10.53 -2.69
C GLY A 466 -17.42 9.02 -2.57
N ALA A 467 -17.41 8.48 -1.36
CA ALA A 467 -17.25 7.06 -1.10
C ALA A 467 -18.40 6.25 -1.70
N LEU A 468 -19.65 6.69 -1.50
CA LEU A 468 -20.84 6.02 -2.03
C LEU A 468 -20.81 5.96 -3.56
N LEU A 469 -20.53 7.07 -4.24
CA LEU A 469 -20.47 7.13 -5.71
C LEU A 469 -19.37 6.23 -6.27
N ALA A 470 -18.19 6.21 -5.65
CA ALA A 470 -17.09 5.34 -6.07
C ALA A 470 -17.45 3.86 -5.90
N ILE A 471 -18.03 3.47 -4.76
CA ILE A 471 -18.47 2.09 -4.50
C ILE A 471 -19.56 1.66 -5.47
N VAL A 472 -20.61 2.48 -5.67
CA VAL A 472 -21.69 2.18 -6.61
C VAL A 472 -21.17 2.04 -8.04
N GLY A 473 -20.22 2.89 -8.45
CA GLY A 473 -19.55 2.80 -9.75
C GLY A 473 -18.84 1.47 -9.96
N ILE A 474 -18.03 1.05 -8.97
CA ILE A 474 -17.28 -0.22 -9.01
C ILE A 474 -18.25 -1.43 -9.03
N LEU A 475 -19.26 -1.44 -8.16
CA LEU A 475 -20.22 -2.54 -8.08
C LEU A 475 -21.05 -2.67 -9.36
N THR A 476 -21.51 -1.53 -9.92
CA THR A 476 -22.25 -1.52 -11.19
C THR A 476 -21.40 -2.05 -12.33
N GLY A 477 -20.17 -1.59 -12.47
CA GLY A 477 -19.24 -2.07 -13.48
C GLY A 477 -18.89 -3.55 -13.31
N GLY A 478 -18.66 -4.00 -12.09
CA GLY A 478 -18.39 -5.40 -11.76
C GLY A 478 -19.56 -6.33 -12.11
N LEU A 479 -20.80 -5.91 -11.83
CA LEU A 479 -22.00 -6.65 -12.20
C LEU A 479 -22.12 -6.78 -13.72
N LEU A 480 -21.86 -5.70 -14.47
CA LEU A 480 -21.89 -5.72 -15.93
C LEU A 480 -20.84 -6.69 -16.52
N ASP A 481 -19.61 -6.68 -15.99
CA ASP A 481 -18.56 -7.61 -16.41
C ASP A 481 -18.95 -9.07 -16.09
N PHE A 482 -19.50 -9.32 -14.90
CA PHE A 482 -19.98 -10.65 -14.52
C PHE A 482 -21.10 -11.16 -15.43
N MET A 483 -22.06 -10.29 -15.79
CA MET A 483 -23.12 -10.63 -16.73
C MET A 483 -22.58 -10.92 -18.13
N ALA A 484 -21.57 -10.18 -18.60
CA ALA A 484 -20.91 -10.42 -19.88
C ALA A 484 -20.16 -11.76 -19.90
N LEU A 485 -19.42 -12.11 -18.82
CA LEU A 485 -18.75 -13.41 -18.68
C LEU A 485 -19.74 -14.59 -18.77
N ARG A 486 -20.90 -14.47 -18.11
CA ARG A 486 -21.94 -15.53 -18.13
C ARG A 486 -22.50 -15.75 -19.51
N LYS A 487 -22.62 -14.68 -20.32
CA LYS A 487 -23.07 -14.82 -21.73
C LYS A 487 -22.05 -15.58 -22.59
N THR A 488 -20.76 -15.28 -22.45
CA THR A 488 -19.69 -15.93 -23.21
C THR A 488 -19.45 -17.40 -22.82
N GLN A 489 -19.89 -17.84 -21.65
CA GLN A 489 -19.83 -19.26 -21.26
C GLN A 489 -21.05 -20.08 -21.69
N LEU A 490 -22.14 -19.43 -22.09
CA LEU A 490 -23.37 -20.06 -22.55
C LEU A 490 -23.49 -20.13 -24.09
N THR A 491 -22.57 -19.49 -24.80
CA THR A 491 -22.35 -19.60 -26.25
C THR A 491 -21.09 -20.40 -26.53
#